data_8500325ad99529f32f6f8e7ec7bbb281
#
_entry.id   8500325ad99529f32f6f8e7ec7bbb281
#
_cell.length_a   1.000
_cell.length_b   1.000
_cell.length_c   1.000
_cell.angle_alpha   90.00
_cell.angle_beta   90.00
_cell.angle_gamma   90.00
#
_symmetry.space_group_name_H-M   'P 1'
#
loop_
_entity.id
_entity.type
_entity.pdbx_description
1 polymer ?
#
loop_
_entity_poly.entity_id
_entity_poly.type
_entity_poly.pdbx_seq_one_letter_code
_entity_poly.pdbx_strand_id
1 'polypeptide(L)'
;TGDSEQDNMRKVREIFRALGLDNKYSKETVLEAYLNTIPLTGIVHGMEAGSLQYFGKHVEDLTLSECAVLASITKNPTKYNPATNPEELIKRRNHVLYEMQSQGYITEAEFEAAKAETITLVESSAATENATRSSSNSWFTDALYTELLSQLQEDLNYTADEAKELIFSGGLRIYSTVDPTVQAGIEKTMYNEDDLIPALWHEEPVCLRDYPADSSSWDEVQYDEATGLPITKDGYAVYGQEAIPIYADEEGTTLKMGTSTDPDYPNDTTVYLCVYEKVRTQAAMATLDYDGSILGIGGGIGEKKYDLGFNRATSPHQTGSTMKPIGAYALALDYKLINYSSQILDSPYYSAEDKKVLKDQYIGVMSPYSEAAQSRSDVWRAWPTNYGGAGGQGNPMLVYDALQQSYNTVAVWVGDMVGVDYLYNFVHDTLECSYISAENDMDLGPLVLGSQSSGLTVVQLAGAYTMFNTGTFTTPHYYTEITDYQGNMILDNNKYINTTQAISADTAYIMNRMMWNVLHSSKGTAYGKGPDGEMDSVAKTGTTSNYKDYTFAGLTPYYVTA
;
A
#
# COMPACT_ATOMS: atom_id res chain seq x y z
N THR A 1 -22.80 36.40 8.17
CA THR A 1 -22.34 37.41 9.17
C THR A 1 -21.27 36.85 10.10
N GLY A 2 -21.16 35.53 10.29
CA GLY A 2 -20.11 34.90 11.13
C GLY A 2 -18.72 34.86 10.48
N ASP A 3 -18.64 34.67 9.17
CA ASP A 3 -17.36 34.55 8.46
C ASP A 3 -16.53 35.83 8.42
N SER A 4 -17.19 37.01 8.36
CA SER A 4 -16.48 38.29 8.29
C SER A 4 -15.82 38.70 9.63
N GLU A 5 -16.37 38.26 10.75
CA GLU A 5 -15.83 38.60 12.08
C GLU A 5 -14.62 37.70 12.41
N GLN A 6 -14.65 36.40 12.01
CA GLN A 6 -13.51 35.52 12.10
C GLN A 6 -12.36 35.94 11.19
N ASP A 7 -12.64 36.44 9.99
CA ASP A 7 -11.64 36.96 9.04
C ASP A 7 -10.96 38.23 9.57
N ASN A 8 -11.72 39.14 10.22
CA ASN A 8 -11.17 40.33 10.83
C ASN A 8 -10.25 39.99 12.03
N MET A 9 -10.64 39.04 12.87
CA MET A 9 -9.81 38.61 13.99
C MET A 9 -8.55 37.87 13.52
N ARG A 10 -8.62 37.12 12.43
CA ARG A 10 -7.45 36.52 11.78
C ARG A 10 -6.48 37.61 11.32
N LYS A 11 -6.96 38.63 10.61
CA LYS A 11 -6.12 39.74 10.14
C LYS A 11 -5.48 40.51 11.28
N VAL A 12 -6.18 40.74 12.38
CA VAL A 12 -5.61 41.36 13.57
C VAL A 12 -4.46 40.54 14.14
N ARG A 13 -4.64 39.20 14.26
CA ARG A 13 -3.56 38.31 14.72
C ARG A 13 -2.36 38.30 13.77
N GLU A 14 -2.58 38.29 12.46
CA GLU A 14 -1.51 38.39 11.45
C GLU A 14 -0.69 39.66 11.64
N ILE A 15 -1.33 40.83 11.87
CA ILE A 15 -0.63 42.10 12.11
C ILE A 15 0.25 42.00 13.36
N PHE A 16 -0.30 41.51 14.48
CA PHE A 16 0.48 41.40 15.73
C PHE A 16 1.64 40.38 15.60
N ARG A 17 1.44 39.28 14.88
CA ARG A 17 2.51 38.32 14.58
C ARG A 17 3.60 38.94 13.69
N ALA A 18 3.21 39.69 12.66
CA ALA A 18 4.16 40.38 11.78
C ALA A 18 5.00 41.42 12.56
N LEU A 19 4.37 42.23 13.43
CA LEU A 19 5.08 43.14 14.30
C LEU A 19 6.02 42.43 15.27
N GLY A 20 5.62 41.26 15.78
CA GLY A 20 6.46 40.43 16.64
C GLY A 20 7.69 39.87 15.90
N LEU A 21 7.52 39.46 14.65
CA LEU A 21 8.62 39.00 13.79
C LEU A 21 9.57 40.14 13.44
N ASP A 22 9.06 41.30 13.02
CA ASP A 22 9.85 42.48 12.66
C ASP A 22 10.68 43.02 13.84
N ASN A 23 10.17 42.88 15.07
CA ASN A 23 10.91 43.25 16.29
C ASN A 23 11.97 42.19 16.71
N LYS A 24 11.83 40.95 16.31
CA LYS A 24 12.68 39.82 16.78
C LYS A 24 13.77 39.44 15.78
N TYR A 25 13.51 39.56 14.50
CA TYR A 25 14.38 39.12 13.43
C TYR A 25 14.71 40.24 12.45
N SER A 26 15.87 40.13 11.76
CA SER A 26 16.19 41.06 10.68
C SER A 26 15.24 40.86 9.48
N LYS A 27 15.11 41.86 8.64
CA LYS A 27 14.29 41.74 7.41
C LYS A 27 14.81 40.66 6.46
N GLU A 28 16.13 40.52 6.41
CA GLU A 28 16.79 39.47 5.63
C GLU A 28 16.41 38.08 6.13
N THR A 29 16.45 37.85 7.46
CA THR A 29 16.04 36.58 8.05
C THR A 29 14.58 36.25 7.80
N VAL A 30 13.69 37.27 7.91
CA VAL A 30 12.26 37.09 7.62
C VAL A 30 12.03 36.79 6.14
N LEU A 31 12.75 37.46 5.23
CA LEU A 31 12.65 37.23 3.80
C LEU A 31 13.19 35.86 3.42
N GLU A 32 14.32 35.43 3.98
CA GLU A 32 14.90 34.12 3.77
C GLU A 32 13.93 33.01 4.22
N ALA A 33 13.35 33.16 5.42
CA ALA A 33 12.34 32.21 5.92
C ALA A 33 11.12 32.16 4.99
N TYR A 34 10.64 33.31 4.53
CA TYR A 34 9.53 33.39 3.58
C TYR A 34 9.86 32.68 2.26
N LEU A 35 11.03 32.95 1.67
CA LEU A 35 11.45 32.36 0.39
C LEU A 35 11.67 30.84 0.50
N ASN A 36 12.01 30.33 1.69
CA ASN A 36 12.19 28.90 1.93
C ASN A 36 10.87 28.15 2.22
N THR A 37 9.79 28.86 2.56
CA THR A 37 8.51 28.23 2.95
C THR A 37 7.36 28.51 1.99
N ILE A 38 7.51 29.48 1.07
CA ILE A 38 6.41 29.87 0.19
C ILE A 38 5.98 28.73 -0.73
N PRO A 39 4.67 28.40 -0.81
CA PRO A 39 4.18 27.41 -1.74
C PRO A 39 4.28 27.90 -3.19
N LEU A 40 4.77 27.04 -4.08
CA LEU A 40 4.83 27.29 -5.52
C LEU A 40 3.73 26.50 -6.24
N THR A 41 3.95 25.25 -6.62
CA THR A 41 2.88 24.42 -7.22
C THR A 41 2.86 23.05 -6.58
N GLY A 42 1.67 22.48 -6.37
CA GLY A 42 1.51 21.19 -5.72
C GLY A 42 2.14 21.16 -4.32
N ILE A 43 3.08 20.26 -4.10
CA ILE A 43 3.82 20.11 -2.83
C ILE A 43 5.15 20.85 -2.81
N VAL A 44 5.48 21.60 -3.85
CA VAL A 44 6.76 22.32 -3.95
C VAL A 44 6.71 23.59 -3.10
N HIS A 45 7.54 23.64 -2.07
CA HIS A 45 7.69 24.78 -1.17
C HIS A 45 9.13 25.28 -1.17
N GLY A 46 9.27 26.60 -1.22
CA GLY A 46 10.57 27.27 -1.24
C GLY A 46 11.21 27.42 -2.61
N MET A 47 12.05 28.46 -2.73
CA MET A 47 12.65 28.86 -4.01
C MET A 47 13.67 27.84 -4.52
N GLU A 48 14.45 27.21 -3.63
CA GLU A 48 15.43 26.20 -4.02
C GLU A 48 14.74 24.96 -4.61
N ALA A 49 13.71 24.46 -3.94
CA ALA A 49 12.94 23.33 -4.44
C ALA A 49 12.26 23.66 -5.79
N GLY A 50 11.72 24.86 -5.93
CA GLY A 50 11.15 25.33 -7.19
C GLY A 50 12.19 25.51 -8.29
N SER A 51 13.38 25.97 -7.97
CA SER A 51 14.49 26.12 -8.92
C SER A 51 14.92 24.75 -9.48
N LEU A 52 15.12 23.78 -8.61
CA LEU A 52 15.46 22.40 -9.01
C LEU A 52 14.32 21.76 -9.82
N GLN A 53 13.07 21.95 -9.39
CA GLN A 53 11.91 21.38 -10.06
C GLN A 53 11.70 21.92 -11.47
N TYR A 54 11.80 23.25 -11.66
CA TYR A 54 11.46 23.84 -12.96
C TYR A 54 12.65 24.02 -13.90
N PHE A 55 13.86 24.22 -13.34
CA PHE A 55 15.04 24.56 -14.13
C PHE A 55 16.18 23.55 -13.97
N GLY A 56 16.11 22.63 -13.00
CA GLY A 56 17.19 21.66 -12.72
C GLY A 56 18.47 22.30 -12.24
N LYS A 57 18.40 23.52 -11.69
CA LYS A 57 19.53 24.33 -11.23
C LYS A 57 19.34 24.75 -9.78
N HIS A 58 20.42 24.98 -9.06
CA HIS A 58 20.36 25.67 -7.77
C HIS A 58 19.91 27.11 -7.95
N VAL A 59 19.29 27.68 -6.92
CA VAL A 59 18.74 29.04 -7.00
C VAL A 59 19.80 30.10 -7.30
N GLU A 60 21.04 29.87 -6.90
CA GLU A 60 22.20 30.72 -7.18
C GLU A 60 22.63 30.75 -8.66
N ASP A 61 22.25 29.74 -9.44
CA ASP A 61 22.57 29.59 -10.85
C ASP A 61 21.46 30.11 -11.79
N LEU A 62 20.35 30.63 -11.23
CA LEU A 62 19.24 31.11 -12.02
C LEU A 62 19.55 32.42 -12.72
N THR A 63 19.02 32.53 -13.95
CA THR A 63 19.03 33.83 -14.68
C THR A 63 18.00 34.78 -14.06
N LEU A 64 18.12 36.07 -14.38
CA LEU A 64 17.14 37.07 -13.96
C LEU A 64 15.71 36.73 -14.42
N SER A 65 15.59 36.19 -15.61
CA SER A 65 14.31 35.74 -16.16
C SER A 65 13.71 34.57 -15.39
N GLU A 66 14.52 33.57 -15.04
CA GLU A 66 14.12 32.40 -14.24
C GLU A 66 13.72 32.82 -12.82
N CYS A 67 14.46 33.73 -12.19
CA CYS A 67 14.07 34.32 -10.89
C CYS A 67 12.70 35.01 -10.97
N ALA A 68 12.45 35.79 -12.03
CA ALA A 68 11.17 36.45 -12.23
C ALA A 68 10.02 35.46 -12.50
N VAL A 69 10.30 34.30 -13.07
CA VAL A 69 9.35 33.18 -13.19
C VAL A 69 8.95 32.65 -11.81
N LEU A 70 9.91 32.28 -10.96
CA LEU A 70 9.62 31.79 -9.60
C LEU A 70 8.80 32.81 -8.80
N ALA A 71 9.21 34.08 -8.83
CA ALA A 71 8.46 35.16 -8.19
C ALA A 71 7.04 35.32 -8.74
N SER A 72 6.82 35.02 -10.03
CA SER A 72 5.50 35.08 -10.66
C SER A 72 4.54 34.01 -10.14
N ILE A 73 5.04 32.79 -9.93
CA ILE A 73 4.25 31.64 -9.45
C ILE A 73 3.66 31.93 -8.07
N THR A 74 4.40 32.60 -7.18
CA THR A 74 3.97 32.89 -5.80
C THR A 74 2.65 33.65 -5.70
N LYS A 75 2.31 34.45 -6.71
CA LYS A 75 1.08 35.26 -6.74
C LYS A 75 -0.18 34.42 -6.83
N ASN A 76 -0.14 33.34 -7.61
CA ASN A 76 -1.22 32.38 -7.78
C ASN A 76 -0.64 31.13 -8.48
N PRO A 77 -0.24 30.12 -7.68
CA PRO A 77 0.44 28.94 -8.20
C PRO A 77 -0.34 28.17 -9.27
N THR A 78 -1.66 28.13 -9.16
CA THR A 78 -2.52 27.45 -10.16
C THR A 78 -2.57 28.25 -11.47
N LYS A 79 -2.76 29.56 -11.39
CA LYS A 79 -2.91 30.42 -12.58
C LYS A 79 -1.59 30.58 -13.35
N TYR A 80 -0.47 30.65 -12.62
CA TYR A 80 0.86 30.89 -13.20
C TYR A 80 1.73 29.64 -13.17
N ASN A 81 1.09 28.46 -13.25
CA ASN A 81 1.78 27.19 -13.35
C ASN A 81 2.56 27.09 -14.68
N PRO A 82 3.87 26.84 -14.64
CA PRO A 82 4.70 26.75 -15.84
C PRO A 82 4.26 25.67 -16.84
N ALA A 83 3.76 24.54 -16.32
CA ALA A 83 3.37 23.40 -17.14
C ALA A 83 1.98 23.56 -17.77
N THR A 84 1.01 24.12 -17.05
CA THR A 84 -0.38 24.20 -17.52
C THR A 84 -0.77 25.53 -18.13
N ASN A 85 -0.10 26.64 -17.75
CA ASN A 85 -0.44 28.00 -18.19
C ASN A 85 0.80 28.84 -18.56
N PRO A 86 1.68 28.35 -19.47
CA PRO A 86 2.94 29.02 -19.79
C PRO A 86 2.76 30.45 -20.34
N GLU A 87 1.71 30.72 -21.11
CA GLU A 87 1.46 32.05 -21.66
C GLU A 87 1.13 33.09 -20.56
N GLU A 88 0.31 32.71 -19.60
CA GLU A 88 -0.04 33.60 -18.48
C GLU A 88 1.16 33.82 -17.56
N LEU A 89 1.99 32.79 -17.38
CA LEU A 89 3.25 32.89 -16.64
C LEU A 89 4.20 33.88 -17.31
N ILE A 90 4.42 33.80 -18.63
CA ILE A 90 5.29 34.71 -19.37
C ILE A 90 4.79 36.16 -19.28
N LYS A 91 3.49 36.39 -19.40
CA LYS A 91 2.90 37.73 -19.19
C LYS A 91 3.19 38.24 -17.77
N ARG A 92 3.05 37.38 -16.76
CA ARG A 92 3.32 37.75 -15.36
C ARG A 92 4.80 37.98 -15.12
N ARG A 93 5.71 37.13 -15.64
CA ARG A 93 7.15 37.34 -15.60
C ARG A 93 7.54 38.70 -16.18
N ASN A 94 7.03 39.05 -17.35
CA ASN A 94 7.32 40.34 -17.98
C ASN A 94 6.84 41.51 -17.14
N HIS A 95 5.72 41.35 -16.44
CA HIS A 95 5.24 42.38 -15.49
C HIS A 95 6.16 42.49 -14.24
N VAL A 96 6.65 41.36 -13.71
CA VAL A 96 7.62 41.39 -12.60
C VAL A 96 8.91 42.11 -13.03
N LEU A 97 9.46 41.78 -14.20
CA LEU A 97 10.64 42.43 -14.76
C LEU A 97 10.41 43.94 -14.97
N TYR A 98 9.24 44.31 -15.49
CA TYR A 98 8.85 45.72 -15.63
C TYR A 98 8.83 46.47 -14.29
N GLU A 99 8.25 45.87 -13.25
CA GLU A 99 8.24 46.47 -11.91
C GLU A 99 9.66 46.60 -11.33
N MET A 100 10.52 45.62 -11.55
CA MET A 100 11.93 45.68 -11.13
C MET A 100 12.67 46.85 -11.83
N GLN A 101 12.44 47.02 -13.14
CA GLN A 101 13.04 48.11 -13.92
C GLN A 101 12.46 49.46 -13.50
N SER A 102 11.15 49.57 -13.36
CA SER A 102 10.49 50.86 -12.97
C SER A 102 10.89 51.35 -11.59
N GLN A 103 11.25 50.45 -10.69
CA GLN A 103 11.74 50.72 -9.32
C GLN A 103 13.27 50.82 -9.25
N GLY A 104 13.97 50.68 -10.36
CA GLY A 104 15.42 50.88 -10.44
C GLY A 104 16.26 49.71 -9.92
N TYR A 105 15.69 48.51 -9.75
CA TYR A 105 16.44 47.29 -9.36
C TYR A 105 17.25 46.70 -10.51
N ILE A 106 16.77 46.87 -11.75
CA ILE A 106 17.45 46.49 -12.96
C ILE A 106 17.46 47.62 -13.98
N THR A 107 18.43 47.62 -14.87
CA THR A 107 18.55 48.58 -15.97
C THR A 107 17.60 48.21 -17.12
N GLU A 108 17.34 49.16 -18.02
CA GLU A 108 16.58 48.93 -19.24
C GLU A 108 17.19 47.82 -20.11
N ALA A 109 18.52 47.78 -20.19
CA ALA A 109 19.21 46.73 -20.94
C ALA A 109 19.04 45.32 -20.34
N GLU A 110 19.06 45.19 -19.02
CA GLU A 110 18.80 43.94 -18.30
C GLU A 110 17.34 43.52 -18.45
N PHE A 111 16.41 44.47 -18.38
CA PHE A 111 14.99 44.23 -18.60
C PHE A 111 14.73 43.64 -20.00
N GLU A 112 15.21 44.30 -21.08
CA GLU A 112 14.99 43.83 -22.44
C GLU A 112 15.70 42.48 -22.71
N ALA A 113 16.88 42.27 -22.13
CA ALA A 113 17.57 40.99 -22.22
C ALA A 113 16.79 39.85 -21.53
N ALA A 114 16.37 40.05 -20.29
CA ALA A 114 15.60 39.05 -19.53
C ALA A 114 14.21 38.77 -20.14
N LYS A 115 13.56 39.79 -20.71
CA LYS A 115 12.28 39.65 -21.40
C LYS A 115 12.39 38.88 -22.71
N ALA A 116 13.51 39.05 -23.45
CA ALA A 116 13.78 38.33 -24.69
C ALA A 116 14.22 36.87 -24.44
N GLU A 117 14.62 36.54 -23.24
CA GLU A 117 15.08 35.21 -22.87
C GLU A 117 13.95 34.18 -22.97
N THR A 118 14.22 33.08 -23.69
CA THR A 118 13.32 31.95 -23.75
C THR A 118 13.47 31.11 -22.50
N ILE A 119 12.40 30.92 -21.75
CA ILE A 119 12.38 30.05 -20.57
C ILE A 119 12.41 28.60 -21.04
N THR A 120 13.48 27.91 -20.67
CA THR A 120 13.61 26.47 -20.88
C THR A 120 13.34 25.78 -19.55
N LEU A 121 12.19 25.17 -19.42
CA LEU A 121 11.90 24.28 -18.30
C LEU A 121 12.68 22.99 -18.50
N VAL A 122 13.11 22.36 -17.41
CA VAL A 122 13.64 21.00 -17.50
C VAL A 122 12.57 20.16 -18.20
N GLU A 123 12.90 19.70 -19.40
CA GLU A 123 12.18 18.59 -19.98
C GLU A 123 12.43 17.39 -19.05
N SER A 124 11.58 17.23 -18.06
CA SER A 124 11.35 15.88 -17.64
C SER A 124 10.74 15.22 -18.89
N SER A 125 11.34 14.14 -19.35
CA SER A 125 10.74 13.23 -20.34
C SER A 125 9.38 12.69 -19.83
N ALA A 126 8.93 13.14 -18.71
CA ALA A 126 7.66 13.03 -18.02
C ALA A 126 6.83 14.33 -17.98
N ALA A 127 7.34 15.51 -18.39
CA ALA A 127 6.60 16.79 -18.21
C ALA A 127 5.58 17.08 -19.31
N THR A 128 5.63 16.41 -20.45
CA THR A 128 4.69 16.62 -21.54
C THR A 128 3.43 15.76 -21.46
N GLU A 129 3.49 14.64 -20.73
CA GLU A 129 2.30 13.83 -20.41
C GLU A 129 1.86 13.96 -18.94
N ASN A 130 2.68 14.54 -18.06
CA ASN A 130 2.47 14.61 -16.62
C ASN A 130 2.39 16.01 -16.00
N ALA A 131 1.97 17.02 -16.74
CA ALA A 131 1.51 18.29 -16.12
C ALA A 131 0.35 18.08 -15.12
N THR A 132 -0.08 16.90 -14.95
CA THR A 132 -1.09 16.41 -14.02
C THR A 132 -0.61 15.30 -13.11
N ARG A 133 0.56 15.24 -12.55
CA ARG A 133 0.84 14.28 -11.46
C ARG A 133 2.06 13.35 -11.65
N SER A 134 3.28 13.86 -11.80
CA SER A 134 4.42 13.01 -11.47
C SER A 134 4.51 12.88 -9.94
N SER A 135 4.55 11.65 -9.43
CA SER A 135 4.85 11.40 -8.03
C SER A 135 6.29 11.81 -7.75
N SER A 136 6.52 12.69 -6.79
CA SER A 136 7.86 13.05 -6.31
C SER A 136 8.29 12.19 -5.12
N ASN A 137 7.35 11.55 -4.45
CA ASN A 137 7.57 10.76 -3.25
C ASN A 137 7.65 9.27 -3.57
N SER A 138 8.54 8.55 -2.88
CA SER A 138 8.50 7.09 -2.87
C SER A 138 7.23 6.57 -2.16
N TRP A 139 6.91 5.29 -2.33
CA TRP A 139 5.85 4.64 -1.55
C TRP A 139 6.13 4.68 -0.05
N PHE A 140 7.41 4.60 0.33
CA PHE A 140 7.85 4.75 1.71
C PHE A 140 7.54 6.14 2.26
N THR A 141 7.88 7.19 1.50
CA THR A 141 7.64 8.58 1.92
C THR A 141 6.15 8.87 2.12
N ASP A 142 5.28 8.34 1.25
CA ASP A 142 3.84 8.48 1.40
C ASP A 142 3.31 7.76 2.65
N ALA A 143 3.82 6.55 2.94
CA ALA A 143 3.43 5.81 4.13
C ALA A 143 3.91 6.53 5.40
N LEU A 144 5.17 6.96 5.43
CA LEU A 144 5.73 7.77 6.52
C LEU A 144 4.90 9.05 6.76
N TYR A 145 4.56 9.78 5.69
CA TYR A 145 3.72 10.98 5.80
C TYR A 145 2.35 10.66 6.42
N THR A 146 1.73 9.57 5.99
CA THR A 146 0.42 9.15 6.50
C THR A 146 0.48 8.82 8.00
N GLU A 147 1.52 8.10 8.42
CA GLU A 147 1.74 7.78 9.83
C GLU A 147 2.00 9.03 10.67
N LEU A 148 2.89 9.92 10.20
CA LEU A 148 3.18 11.19 10.88
C LEU A 148 1.93 12.05 11.04
N LEU A 149 1.12 12.15 10.00
CA LEU A 149 -0.12 12.92 10.05
C LEU A 149 -1.08 12.38 11.12
N SER A 150 -1.21 11.05 11.24
CA SER A 150 -2.03 10.40 12.27
C SER A 150 -1.47 10.66 13.67
N GLN A 151 -0.18 10.42 13.89
CA GLN A 151 0.44 10.57 15.21
C GLN A 151 0.45 12.02 15.71
N LEU A 152 0.69 13.00 14.83
CA LEU A 152 0.60 14.42 15.22
C LEU A 152 -0.81 14.80 15.68
N GLN A 153 -1.84 14.22 15.07
CA GLN A 153 -3.22 14.45 15.49
C GLN A 153 -3.55 13.73 16.81
N GLU A 154 -3.14 12.48 16.95
CA GLU A 154 -3.48 11.65 18.10
C GLU A 154 -2.68 12.04 19.36
N ASP A 155 -1.36 12.22 19.24
CA ASP A 155 -0.48 12.45 20.38
C ASP A 155 -0.36 13.91 20.78
N LEU A 156 -0.41 14.83 19.82
CA LEU A 156 -0.20 16.26 20.05
C LEU A 156 -1.46 17.10 19.83
N ASN A 157 -2.60 16.45 19.51
CA ASN A 157 -3.90 17.08 19.28
C ASN A 157 -3.88 18.20 18.21
N TYR A 158 -3.00 18.08 17.20
CA TYR A 158 -3.05 18.95 16.04
C TYR A 158 -4.29 18.66 15.20
N THR A 159 -4.86 19.69 14.59
CA THR A 159 -5.80 19.48 13.48
C THR A 159 -5.04 18.94 12.25
N ALA A 160 -5.75 18.33 11.32
CA ALA A 160 -5.14 17.82 10.10
C ALA A 160 -4.38 18.91 9.30
N ASP A 161 -4.88 20.13 9.30
CA ASP A 161 -4.25 21.26 8.59
C ASP A 161 -3.01 21.75 9.33
N GLU A 162 -3.04 21.83 10.67
CA GLU A 162 -1.88 22.19 11.48
C GLU A 162 -0.77 21.16 11.37
N ALA A 163 -1.12 19.86 11.39
CA ALA A 163 -0.16 18.77 11.20
C ALA A 163 0.49 18.82 9.81
N LYS A 164 -0.28 19.07 8.75
CA LYS A 164 0.26 19.27 7.39
C LYS A 164 1.19 20.48 7.32
N GLU A 165 0.75 21.61 7.86
CA GLU A 165 1.58 22.83 7.89
C GLU A 165 2.89 22.58 8.65
N LEU A 166 2.85 21.85 9.76
CA LEU A 166 4.04 21.49 10.52
C LEU A 166 4.98 20.59 9.72
N ILE A 167 4.47 19.54 9.06
CA ILE A 167 5.28 18.60 8.25
C ILE A 167 5.97 19.34 7.09
N PHE A 168 5.25 20.18 6.35
CA PHE A 168 5.79 20.80 5.13
C PHE A 168 6.51 22.12 5.36
N SER A 169 6.17 22.86 6.41
CA SER A 169 6.65 24.23 6.64
C SER A 169 7.27 24.43 8.02
N GLY A 170 7.20 23.44 8.90
CA GLY A 170 7.70 23.53 10.28
C GLY A 170 9.21 23.37 10.44
N GLY A 171 9.93 23.06 9.36
CA GLY A 171 11.39 22.84 9.40
C GLY A 171 11.77 21.59 10.20
N LEU A 172 10.95 20.56 10.13
CA LEU A 172 11.17 19.29 10.82
C LEU A 172 12.37 18.54 10.27
N ARG A 173 13.07 17.83 11.15
CA ARG A 173 14.05 16.81 10.81
C ARG A 173 13.48 15.46 11.21
N ILE A 174 13.25 14.60 10.23
CA ILE A 174 12.66 13.28 10.40
C ILE A 174 13.76 12.24 10.23
N TYR A 175 14.02 11.46 11.28
CA TYR A 175 15.01 10.39 11.26
C TYR A 175 14.33 9.09 10.85
N SER A 176 14.21 8.90 9.53
CA SER A 176 13.53 7.76 8.94
C SER A 176 14.43 6.52 8.89
N THR A 177 13.80 5.35 8.81
CA THR A 177 14.46 4.04 8.73
C THR A 177 14.76 3.61 7.30
N VAL A 178 14.34 4.37 6.29
CA VAL A 178 14.53 4.01 4.89
C VAL A 178 16.01 3.79 4.55
N ASP A 179 16.32 2.66 3.93
CA ASP A 179 17.59 2.45 3.26
C ASP A 179 17.43 2.80 1.78
N PRO A 180 18.10 3.84 1.27
CA PRO A 180 17.96 4.26 -0.13
C PRO A 180 18.32 3.16 -1.13
N THR A 181 19.24 2.25 -0.77
CA THR A 181 19.65 1.15 -1.64
C THR A 181 18.58 0.08 -1.73
N VAL A 182 17.97 -0.26 -0.58
CA VAL A 182 16.87 -1.22 -0.51
C VAL A 182 15.64 -0.65 -1.22
N GLN A 183 15.28 0.61 -0.96
CA GLN A 183 14.15 1.27 -1.61
C GLN A 183 14.32 1.31 -3.14
N ALA A 184 15.50 1.72 -3.62
CA ALA A 184 15.78 1.74 -5.05
C ALA A 184 15.75 0.33 -5.68
N GLY A 185 16.18 -0.70 -4.94
CA GLY A 185 16.09 -2.09 -5.35
C GLY A 185 14.63 -2.56 -5.50
N ILE A 186 13.79 -2.21 -4.55
CA ILE A 186 12.34 -2.49 -4.60
C ILE A 186 11.70 -1.78 -5.79
N GLU A 187 11.94 -0.49 -5.97
CA GLU A 187 11.40 0.28 -7.09
C GLU A 187 11.84 -0.29 -8.43
N LYS A 188 13.13 -0.58 -8.60
CA LYS A 188 13.63 -1.23 -9.81
C LYS A 188 12.94 -2.56 -10.10
N THR A 189 12.69 -3.36 -9.07
CA THR A 189 12.00 -4.64 -9.20
C THR A 189 10.53 -4.42 -9.58
N MET A 190 9.83 -3.52 -8.88
CA MET A 190 8.41 -3.25 -9.10
C MET A 190 8.13 -2.53 -10.43
N TYR A 191 9.11 -1.79 -10.97
CA TYR A 191 8.97 -1.09 -12.26
C TYR A 191 9.25 -2.00 -13.46
N ASN A 192 9.89 -3.15 -13.27
CA ASN A 192 10.17 -4.12 -14.33
C ASN A 192 8.96 -5.05 -14.52
N GLU A 193 7.93 -4.55 -15.17
CA GLU A 193 6.64 -5.21 -15.36
C GLU A 193 6.76 -6.54 -16.11
N ASP A 194 7.62 -6.61 -17.10
CA ASP A 194 7.78 -7.79 -17.98
C ASP A 194 8.36 -9.00 -17.25
N ASP A 195 9.21 -8.79 -16.26
CA ASP A 195 9.85 -9.87 -15.51
C ASP A 195 9.03 -10.32 -14.30
N LEU A 196 8.19 -9.43 -13.73
CA LEU A 196 7.46 -9.71 -12.50
C LEU A 196 6.29 -10.66 -12.72
N ILE A 197 5.47 -10.42 -13.73
CA ILE A 197 4.22 -11.16 -13.95
C ILE A 197 4.01 -11.43 -15.43
N PRO A 198 4.22 -12.68 -15.89
CA PRO A 198 4.03 -13.06 -17.30
C PRO A 198 2.62 -12.81 -17.83
N ALA A 199 1.62 -12.75 -16.94
CA ALA A 199 0.22 -12.45 -17.26
C ALA A 199 -0.25 -11.21 -16.47
N LEU A 200 0.31 -10.05 -16.80
CA LEU A 200 0.01 -8.78 -16.10
C LEU A 200 -1.47 -8.40 -16.20
N TRP A 201 -2.11 -8.76 -17.32
CA TRP A 201 -3.51 -8.47 -17.57
C TRP A 201 -4.34 -9.75 -17.57
N HIS A 202 -5.47 -9.76 -16.86
CA HIS A 202 -6.45 -10.83 -16.87
C HIS A 202 -7.86 -10.25 -16.97
N GLU A 203 -8.82 -11.09 -17.34
CA GLU A 203 -10.22 -10.68 -17.47
C GLU A 203 -10.98 -11.07 -16.20
N GLU A 204 -11.61 -10.09 -15.55
CA GLU A 204 -12.51 -10.32 -14.42
C GLU A 204 -13.96 -9.99 -14.79
N PRO A 205 -14.94 -10.79 -14.36
CA PRO A 205 -16.34 -10.49 -14.60
C PRO A 205 -16.81 -9.39 -13.64
N VAL A 206 -17.38 -8.33 -14.20
CA VAL A 206 -18.07 -7.28 -13.45
C VAL A 206 -19.56 -7.39 -13.75
N CYS A 207 -20.38 -7.71 -12.74
CA CYS A 207 -21.81 -7.84 -12.91
C CYS A 207 -22.50 -6.48 -12.86
N LEU A 208 -23.25 -6.18 -13.90
CA LEU A 208 -24.04 -4.96 -14.02
C LEU A 208 -25.42 -5.19 -13.37
N ARG A 209 -25.58 -4.85 -12.10
CA ARG A 209 -26.82 -5.08 -11.33
C ARG A 209 -28.02 -4.31 -11.84
N ASP A 210 -27.80 -3.13 -12.42
CA ASP A 210 -28.86 -2.31 -12.98
C ASP A 210 -29.47 -2.89 -14.26
N TYR A 211 -28.88 -3.98 -14.78
CA TYR A 211 -29.27 -4.61 -16.04
C TYR A 211 -29.46 -6.12 -15.87
N PRO A 212 -30.59 -6.58 -15.28
CA PRO A 212 -30.95 -8.00 -15.30
C PRO A 212 -31.05 -8.52 -16.74
N ALA A 213 -30.55 -9.70 -16.99
CA ALA A 213 -30.49 -10.26 -18.36
C ALA A 213 -31.84 -10.45 -19.07
N ASP A 214 -32.95 -10.43 -18.30
CA ASP A 214 -34.32 -10.60 -18.76
C ASP A 214 -35.14 -9.30 -18.82
N SER A 215 -34.52 -8.16 -18.48
CA SER A 215 -35.26 -6.91 -18.34
C SER A 215 -35.46 -6.17 -19.66
N SER A 216 -36.62 -5.56 -19.82
CA SER A 216 -36.93 -4.61 -20.89
C SER A 216 -36.23 -3.25 -20.72
N SER A 217 -35.37 -3.09 -19.73
CA SER A 217 -34.64 -1.86 -19.41
C SER A 217 -33.56 -1.48 -20.44
N TRP A 218 -33.35 -2.31 -21.45
CA TRP A 218 -32.54 -1.99 -22.63
C TRP A 218 -33.02 -0.75 -23.42
N ASP A 219 -34.31 -0.39 -23.29
CA ASP A 219 -34.87 0.79 -23.96
C ASP A 219 -34.42 2.12 -23.33
N GLU A 220 -33.80 2.12 -22.15
CA GLU A 220 -33.27 3.30 -21.46
C GLU A 220 -31.74 3.50 -21.67
N VAL A 221 -31.10 2.66 -22.45
CA VAL A 221 -29.65 2.68 -22.67
C VAL A 221 -29.28 3.90 -23.51
N GLN A 222 -28.38 4.73 -22.98
CA GLN A 222 -27.76 5.82 -23.75
C GLN A 222 -26.65 5.27 -24.65
N TYR A 223 -26.44 5.90 -25.78
CA TYR A 223 -25.43 5.51 -26.77
C TYR A 223 -24.29 6.55 -26.78
N ASP A 224 -23.06 6.09 -26.79
CA ASP A 224 -21.90 6.92 -27.05
C ASP A 224 -21.90 7.42 -28.49
N GLU A 225 -21.85 8.73 -28.69
CA GLU A 225 -21.96 9.35 -30.02
C GLU A 225 -20.74 9.04 -30.92
N ALA A 226 -19.59 8.75 -30.35
CA ALA A 226 -18.36 8.51 -31.11
C ALA A 226 -18.23 7.05 -31.57
N THR A 227 -18.67 6.12 -30.73
CA THR A 227 -18.54 4.68 -30.99
C THR A 227 -19.83 3.99 -31.39
N GLY A 228 -20.99 4.65 -31.17
CA GLY A 228 -22.33 4.07 -31.40
C GLY A 228 -22.68 2.97 -30.40
N LEU A 229 -21.92 2.86 -29.31
CA LEU A 229 -22.07 1.83 -28.32
C LEU A 229 -22.97 2.28 -27.16
N PRO A 230 -23.85 1.41 -26.65
CA PRO A 230 -24.67 1.75 -25.51
C PRO A 230 -23.82 1.96 -24.24
N ILE A 231 -24.14 2.98 -23.45
CA ILE A 231 -23.42 3.36 -22.23
C ILE A 231 -24.34 3.19 -21.02
N THR A 232 -23.82 2.60 -19.94
CA THR A 232 -24.50 2.60 -18.64
C THR A 232 -24.37 3.97 -17.97
N LYS A 233 -25.16 4.23 -16.92
CA LYS A 233 -25.05 5.44 -16.09
C LYS A 233 -23.64 5.66 -15.51
N ASP A 234 -22.87 4.59 -15.35
CA ASP A 234 -21.52 4.60 -14.81
C ASP A 234 -20.42 4.63 -15.89
N GLY A 235 -20.80 4.82 -17.15
CA GLY A 235 -19.87 4.98 -18.28
C GLY A 235 -19.43 3.67 -18.97
N TYR A 236 -20.05 2.53 -18.62
CA TYR A 236 -19.76 1.25 -19.27
C TYR A 236 -20.63 1.07 -20.52
N ALA A 237 -20.05 0.53 -21.59
CA ALA A 237 -20.81 0.20 -22.78
C ALA A 237 -21.55 -1.14 -22.63
N VAL A 238 -22.81 -1.22 -23.04
CA VAL A 238 -23.68 -2.39 -22.90
C VAL A 238 -24.04 -2.93 -24.27
N TYR A 239 -23.87 -4.25 -24.47
CA TYR A 239 -24.28 -4.95 -25.70
C TYR A 239 -25.21 -6.11 -25.42
N GLY A 240 -26.19 -6.31 -26.32
CA GLY A 240 -27.10 -7.43 -26.24
C GLY A 240 -26.44 -8.78 -26.53
N GLN A 241 -26.96 -9.81 -25.99
CA GLN A 241 -26.79 -11.27 -26.02
C GLN A 241 -25.61 -11.96 -26.74
N GLU A 242 -24.75 -11.26 -27.48
CA GLU A 242 -23.52 -11.79 -28.07
C GLU A 242 -22.30 -11.15 -27.44
N ALA A 243 -21.27 -11.93 -27.11
CA ALA A 243 -20.03 -11.44 -26.55
C ALA A 243 -19.26 -10.60 -27.57
N ILE A 244 -19.23 -9.30 -27.41
CA ILE A 244 -18.49 -8.37 -28.28
C ILE A 244 -17.36 -7.75 -27.46
N PRO A 245 -16.10 -7.79 -27.92
CA PRO A 245 -15.01 -7.11 -27.26
C PRO A 245 -15.17 -5.60 -27.40
N ILE A 246 -15.08 -4.88 -26.29
CA ILE A 246 -15.12 -3.42 -26.24
C ILE A 246 -13.73 -2.93 -25.78
N TYR A 247 -13.18 -1.99 -26.51
CA TYR A 247 -11.92 -1.33 -26.16
C TYR A 247 -12.25 -0.06 -25.39
N ALA A 248 -11.88 -0.01 -24.12
CA ALA A 248 -12.28 1.07 -23.21
C ALA A 248 -11.31 2.25 -23.19
N ASP A 249 -10.05 2.07 -23.63
CA ASP A 249 -9.03 3.12 -23.63
C ASP A 249 -7.87 2.84 -24.61
N GLU A 250 -6.96 3.83 -24.71
CA GLU A 250 -5.75 3.74 -25.54
C GLU A 250 -4.74 2.69 -25.01
N GLU A 251 -4.90 2.20 -23.78
CA GLU A 251 -4.05 1.19 -23.15
C GLU A 251 -4.50 -0.26 -23.45
N GLY A 252 -5.54 -0.44 -24.26
CA GLY A 252 -5.96 -1.75 -24.74
C GLY A 252 -6.81 -2.55 -23.77
N THR A 253 -7.49 -1.91 -22.83
CA THR A 253 -8.47 -2.54 -21.95
C THR A 253 -9.65 -3.03 -22.77
N THR A 254 -9.89 -4.34 -22.76
CA THR A 254 -10.97 -4.97 -23.54
C THR A 254 -12.08 -5.38 -22.59
N LEU A 255 -13.27 -4.85 -22.81
CA LEU A 255 -14.49 -5.28 -22.13
C LEU A 255 -15.20 -6.34 -22.97
N LYS A 256 -15.57 -7.47 -22.37
CA LYS A 256 -16.41 -8.50 -22.98
C LYS A 256 -17.70 -8.62 -22.19
N MET A 257 -18.80 -8.85 -22.87
CA MET A 257 -20.10 -8.99 -22.24
C MET A 257 -20.55 -10.44 -22.19
N GLY A 258 -21.19 -10.82 -21.09
CA GLY A 258 -21.82 -12.12 -20.88
C GLY A 258 -22.98 -12.00 -19.91
N THR A 259 -23.62 -13.12 -19.62
CA THR A 259 -24.65 -13.23 -18.59
C THR A 259 -24.17 -14.13 -17.47
N SER A 260 -24.31 -13.70 -16.21
CA SER A 260 -23.91 -14.48 -15.04
C SER A 260 -24.76 -14.10 -13.82
N THR A 261 -24.79 -14.97 -12.82
CA THR A 261 -25.22 -14.58 -11.48
C THR A 261 -24.19 -13.66 -10.86
N ASP A 262 -24.63 -12.68 -10.08
CA ASP A 262 -23.72 -11.76 -9.39
C ASP A 262 -22.79 -12.53 -8.44
N PRO A 263 -21.45 -12.44 -8.60
CA PRO A 263 -20.50 -13.16 -7.76
C PRO A 263 -20.48 -12.69 -6.31
N ASP A 264 -20.85 -11.43 -6.04
CA ASP A 264 -20.89 -10.86 -4.70
C ASP A 264 -22.18 -11.26 -3.93
N TYR A 265 -23.21 -11.74 -4.63
CA TYR A 265 -24.48 -12.20 -4.07
C TYR A 265 -24.85 -13.61 -4.57
N PRO A 266 -24.08 -14.61 -4.15
CA PRO A 266 -24.23 -15.98 -4.64
C PRO A 266 -25.60 -16.62 -4.36
N ASN A 267 -26.43 -16.01 -3.50
CA ASN A 267 -27.79 -16.46 -3.21
C ASN A 267 -28.84 -15.72 -4.03
N ASP A 268 -28.46 -14.73 -4.80
CA ASP A 268 -29.35 -14.06 -5.73
C ASP A 268 -29.52 -14.95 -6.97
N THR A 269 -30.75 -15.33 -7.27
CA THR A 269 -31.09 -16.15 -8.45
C THR A 269 -31.30 -15.30 -9.70
N THR A 270 -31.18 -13.97 -9.58
CA THR A 270 -31.30 -13.05 -10.71
C THR A 270 -30.07 -13.17 -11.59
N VAL A 271 -30.28 -13.34 -12.88
CA VAL A 271 -29.20 -13.36 -13.87
C VAL A 271 -28.95 -11.94 -14.35
N TYR A 272 -27.73 -11.44 -14.12
CA TYR A 272 -27.31 -10.11 -14.56
C TYR A 272 -26.41 -10.17 -15.79
N LEU A 273 -26.35 -9.07 -16.52
CA LEU A 273 -25.31 -8.91 -17.53
C LEU A 273 -23.95 -8.84 -16.86
N CYS A 274 -22.99 -9.60 -17.37
CA CYS A 274 -21.59 -9.52 -16.98
C CYS A 274 -20.79 -8.85 -18.09
N VAL A 275 -20.00 -7.86 -17.68
CA VAL A 275 -18.92 -7.29 -18.48
C VAL A 275 -17.63 -7.90 -17.97
N TYR A 276 -16.75 -8.34 -18.87
CA TYR A 276 -15.43 -8.77 -18.52
C TYR A 276 -14.47 -7.60 -18.69
N GLU A 277 -14.00 -7.08 -17.57
CA GLU A 277 -13.01 -6.02 -17.56
C GLU A 277 -11.61 -6.61 -17.57
N LYS A 278 -10.72 -6.03 -18.36
CA LYS A 278 -9.32 -6.40 -18.36
C LYS A 278 -8.63 -5.70 -17.19
N VAL A 279 -8.38 -6.46 -16.14
CA VAL A 279 -7.80 -5.96 -14.90
C VAL A 279 -6.30 -6.20 -14.89
N ARG A 280 -5.55 -5.19 -14.47
CA ARG A 280 -4.11 -5.28 -14.29
C ARG A 280 -3.79 -5.90 -12.95
N THR A 281 -3.08 -7.03 -12.96
CA THR A 281 -2.53 -7.63 -11.74
C THR A 281 -1.62 -6.62 -11.03
N GLN A 282 -1.71 -6.59 -9.71
CA GLN A 282 -0.91 -5.70 -8.87
C GLN A 282 -0.06 -6.50 -7.88
N ALA A 283 1.00 -5.88 -7.38
CA ALA A 283 1.80 -6.44 -6.31
C ALA A 283 2.23 -5.35 -5.32
N ALA A 284 2.63 -5.78 -4.14
CA ALA A 284 3.24 -4.92 -3.14
C ALA A 284 4.40 -5.67 -2.49
N MET A 285 5.36 -4.92 -1.95
CA MET A 285 6.54 -5.46 -1.28
C MET A 285 6.92 -4.60 -0.08
N ALA A 286 7.36 -5.24 0.99
CA ALA A 286 7.98 -4.56 2.13
C ALA A 286 9.23 -5.32 2.55
N THR A 287 10.30 -4.60 2.83
CA THR A 287 11.56 -5.15 3.35
C THR A 287 11.90 -4.47 4.67
N LEU A 288 12.15 -5.28 5.70
CA LEU A 288 12.43 -4.85 7.06
C LEU A 288 13.78 -5.41 7.53
N ASP A 289 14.44 -4.65 8.41
CA ASP A 289 15.49 -5.17 9.26
C ASP A 289 14.88 -5.94 10.46
N TYR A 290 15.69 -6.71 11.13
CA TYR A 290 15.29 -7.52 12.29
C TYR A 290 15.02 -6.71 13.56
N ASP A 291 15.40 -5.43 13.57
CA ASP A 291 15.06 -4.48 14.63
C ASP A 291 13.69 -3.79 14.42
N GLY A 292 12.93 -4.20 13.39
CA GLY A 292 11.63 -3.62 13.03
C GLY A 292 11.71 -2.40 12.10
N SER A 293 12.91 -1.92 11.79
CA SER A 293 13.09 -0.82 10.83
C SER A 293 12.56 -1.19 9.44
N ILE A 294 11.61 -0.43 8.92
CA ILE A 294 11.12 -0.59 7.55
C ILE A 294 12.14 0.07 6.62
N LEU A 295 12.86 -0.73 5.85
CA LEU A 295 13.93 -0.26 4.97
C LEU A 295 13.44 0.21 3.61
N GLY A 296 12.29 -0.29 3.18
CA GLY A 296 11.68 0.11 1.93
C GLY A 296 10.36 -0.59 1.65
N ILE A 297 9.51 0.06 0.85
CA ILE A 297 8.24 -0.51 0.40
C ILE A 297 7.95 -0.16 -1.05
N GLY A 298 7.20 -1.05 -1.72
CA GLY A 298 6.62 -0.86 -3.04
C GLY A 298 5.11 -1.13 -2.97
N GLY A 299 4.29 -0.14 -3.26
CA GLY A 299 2.83 -0.21 -3.10
C GLY A 299 2.05 -0.54 -4.37
N GLY A 300 2.74 -0.83 -5.49
CA GLY A 300 2.12 -1.17 -6.75
C GLY A 300 3.15 -1.50 -7.83
N ILE A 301 2.71 -2.16 -8.90
CA ILE A 301 3.54 -2.49 -10.08
C ILE A 301 3.59 -1.28 -11.02
N GLY A 302 4.75 -1.04 -11.62
CA GLY A 302 5.03 0.05 -12.52
C GLY A 302 5.38 1.34 -11.79
N GLU A 303 5.73 2.36 -12.56
CA GLU A 303 6.12 3.66 -12.02
C GLU A 303 4.96 4.29 -11.22
N LYS A 304 5.29 4.78 -10.03
CA LYS A 304 4.32 5.48 -9.18
C LYS A 304 3.91 6.81 -9.84
N LYS A 305 2.62 6.93 -10.14
CA LYS A 305 2.09 8.08 -10.90
C LYS A 305 1.61 9.24 -10.01
N TYR A 306 1.27 8.98 -8.74
CA TYR A 306 0.65 9.96 -7.84
C TYR A 306 1.19 9.86 -6.43
N ASP A 307 1.39 11.00 -5.77
CA ASP A 307 1.64 11.06 -4.34
C ASP A 307 0.36 10.74 -3.57
N LEU A 308 0.51 10.06 -2.44
CA LEU A 308 -0.59 9.61 -1.57
C LEU A 308 -1.63 8.76 -2.31
N GLY A 309 -1.21 8.03 -3.35
CA GLY A 309 -2.03 7.04 -4.02
C GLY A 309 -2.28 5.80 -3.17
N PHE A 310 -3.18 4.91 -3.64
CA PHE A 310 -3.49 3.67 -2.93
C PHE A 310 -2.26 2.78 -2.79
N ASN A 311 -1.77 2.65 -1.55
CA ASN A 311 -0.57 1.90 -1.21
C ASN A 311 -0.94 0.48 -0.75
N ARG A 312 -0.72 -0.51 -1.59
CA ARG A 312 -1.06 -1.91 -1.31
C ARG A 312 -0.14 -2.54 -0.26
N ALA A 313 1.04 -1.98 -0.01
CA ALA A 313 1.93 -2.48 1.03
C ALA A 313 1.40 -2.19 2.45
N THR A 314 0.58 -1.14 2.60
CA THR A 314 -0.06 -0.73 3.85
C THR A 314 -1.56 -1.04 3.90
N SER A 315 -2.10 -1.65 2.86
CA SER A 315 -3.49 -2.10 2.82
C SER A 315 -3.58 -3.58 3.16
N PRO A 316 -4.53 -4.02 4.01
CA PRO A 316 -4.64 -5.42 4.41
C PRO A 316 -5.18 -6.29 3.28
N HIS A 317 -4.61 -7.50 3.16
CA HIS A 317 -5.02 -8.56 2.24
C HIS A 317 -4.95 -9.92 2.92
N GLN A 318 -5.73 -10.88 2.43
CA GLN A 318 -5.64 -12.25 2.92
C GLN A 318 -4.23 -12.82 2.67
N THR A 319 -3.65 -13.43 3.69
CA THR A 319 -2.27 -13.92 3.63
C THR A 319 -2.15 -15.34 3.08
N GLY A 320 -3.25 -16.07 3.05
CA GLY A 320 -3.21 -17.49 2.68
C GLY A 320 -2.19 -18.26 3.53
N SER A 321 -1.56 -19.24 2.93
CA SER A 321 -0.65 -20.15 3.64
C SER A 321 0.63 -19.54 4.20
N THR A 322 0.95 -18.26 3.95
CA THR A 322 2.02 -17.56 4.70
C THR A 322 1.66 -17.36 6.16
N MET A 323 0.40 -17.53 6.53
CA MET A 323 -0.03 -17.53 7.93
C MET A 323 0.44 -18.75 8.72
N LYS A 324 0.63 -19.91 8.11
CA LYS A 324 0.92 -21.16 8.81
C LYS A 324 2.12 -21.11 9.75
N PRO A 325 3.29 -20.57 9.38
CA PRO A 325 4.42 -20.44 10.30
C PRO A 325 4.09 -19.65 11.56
N ILE A 326 3.39 -18.51 11.44
CA ILE A 326 3.07 -17.61 12.54
C ILE A 326 1.79 -18.03 13.28
N GLY A 327 0.80 -18.54 12.58
CA GLY A 327 -0.53 -18.88 13.10
C GLY A 327 -0.70 -20.33 13.56
N ALA A 328 0.34 -21.18 13.51
CA ALA A 328 0.25 -22.54 13.98
C ALA A 328 1.61 -23.09 14.46
N TYR A 329 2.58 -23.25 13.56
CA TYR A 329 3.78 -24.04 13.80
C TYR A 329 4.70 -23.41 14.85
N ALA A 330 4.87 -22.08 14.85
CA ALA A 330 5.75 -21.39 15.81
C ALA A 330 5.35 -21.67 17.25
N LEU A 331 4.09 -21.40 17.60
CA LEU A 331 3.60 -21.64 18.98
C LEU A 331 3.55 -23.12 19.34
N ALA A 332 3.17 -23.99 18.41
CA ALA A 332 3.14 -25.44 18.68
C ALA A 332 4.55 -25.99 18.99
N LEU A 333 5.59 -25.50 18.32
CA LEU A 333 6.99 -25.81 18.62
C LEU A 333 7.42 -25.20 19.98
N ASP A 334 7.09 -23.93 20.20
CA ASP A 334 7.51 -23.20 21.41
C ASP A 334 6.89 -23.78 22.67
N TYR A 335 5.64 -24.18 22.61
CA TYR A 335 4.93 -24.88 23.70
C TYR A 335 5.29 -26.37 23.78
N LYS A 336 6.20 -26.85 22.91
CA LYS A 336 6.65 -28.25 22.88
C LYS A 336 5.53 -29.27 22.62
N LEU A 337 4.46 -28.83 21.97
CA LEU A 337 3.36 -29.69 21.52
C LEU A 337 3.80 -30.57 20.36
N ILE A 338 4.69 -30.04 19.53
CA ILE A 338 5.35 -30.75 18.42
C ILE A 338 6.86 -30.50 18.46
N ASN A 339 7.60 -31.29 17.70
CA ASN A 339 9.01 -31.09 17.38
C ASN A 339 9.24 -31.29 15.87
N TYR A 340 10.45 -31.04 15.39
CA TYR A 340 10.81 -31.14 13.97
C TYR A 340 10.40 -32.48 13.32
N SER A 341 10.47 -33.59 14.06
CA SER A 341 10.19 -34.94 13.59
C SER A 341 8.79 -35.45 13.96
N SER A 342 7.94 -34.62 14.53
CA SER A 342 6.57 -35.01 14.86
C SER A 342 5.80 -35.40 13.61
N GLN A 343 4.93 -36.40 13.75
CA GLN A 343 4.03 -36.86 12.69
C GLN A 343 2.59 -36.53 13.06
N ILE A 344 1.89 -35.92 12.15
CA ILE A 344 0.47 -35.59 12.25
C ILE A 344 -0.26 -36.30 11.11
N LEU A 345 -1.48 -36.74 11.35
CA LEU A 345 -2.30 -37.35 10.32
C LEU A 345 -2.73 -36.31 9.27
N ASP A 346 -2.44 -36.58 8.02
CA ASP A 346 -2.95 -35.81 6.90
C ASP A 346 -4.42 -36.21 6.64
N SER A 347 -5.31 -35.70 7.48
CA SER A 347 -6.75 -35.92 7.40
C SER A 347 -7.50 -34.60 7.57
N PRO A 348 -8.67 -34.44 6.95
CA PRO A 348 -9.55 -33.33 7.23
C PRO A 348 -9.83 -33.20 8.74
N TYR A 349 -9.92 -31.98 9.24
CA TYR A 349 -10.28 -31.69 10.62
C TYR A 349 -11.76 -32.05 10.87
N TYR A 350 -12.62 -31.78 9.88
CA TYR A 350 -14.00 -32.24 9.87
C TYR A 350 -14.24 -33.15 8.66
N SER A 351 -14.80 -34.33 8.88
CA SER A 351 -15.36 -35.13 7.80
C SER A 351 -16.71 -34.53 7.32
N ALA A 352 -17.18 -34.98 6.18
CA ALA A 352 -18.52 -34.58 5.71
C ALA A 352 -19.65 -35.00 6.69
N GLU A 353 -19.45 -36.12 7.39
CA GLU A 353 -20.40 -36.63 8.40
C GLU A 353 -20.35 -35.81 9.70
N ASP A 354 -19.14 -35.46 10.18
CA ASP A 354 -18.94 -34.68 11.41
C ASP A 354 -19.54 -33.27 11.29
N LYS A 355 -19.40 -32.60 10.15
CA LYS A 355 -20.03 -31.31 9.90
C LYS A 355 -21.56 -31.36 9.97
N LYS A 356 -22.15 -32.44 9.53
CA LYS A 356 -23.58 -32.65 9.63
C LYS A 356 -24.03 -32.74 11.08
N VAL A 357 -23.30 -33.43 11.92
CA VAL A 357 -23.56 -33.56 13.36
C VAL A 357 -23.38 -32.22 14.08
N LEU A 358 -22.30 -31.48 13.74
CA LEU A 358 -22.01 -30.16 14.31
C LEU A 358 -23.08 -29.13 13.95
N LYS A 359 -23.65 -29.18 12.74
CA LYS A 359 -24.76 -28.31 12.35
C LYS A 359 -25.96 -28.47 13.27
N ASP A 360 -26.29 -29.71 13.63
CA ASP A 360 -27.45 -30.00 14.47
C ASP A 360 -27.21 -29.62 15.95
N GLN A 361 -25.97 -29.51 16.40
CA GLN A 361 -25.58 -29.20 17.78
C GLN A 361 -25.24 -27.73 18.04
N TYR A 362 -24.79 -26.97 17.04
CA TYR A 362 -24.24 -25.62 17.19
C TYR A 362 -24.87 -24.61 16.23
N ILE A 363 -26.22 -24.47 16.32
CA ILE A 363 -26.90 -23.37 15.65
C ILE A 363 -26.53 -22.07 16.36
N GLY A 364 -25.55 -21.31 15.83
CA GLY A 364 -25.24 -19.95 16.28
C GLY A 364 -23.75 -19.58 16.43
N VAL A 365 -22.79 -20.48 16.23
CA VAL A 365 -21.36 -20.20 16.42
C VAL A 365 -20.48 -20.67 15.24
N MET A 366 -21.04 -20.81 14.07
CA MET A 366 -20.25 -21.21 12.89
C MET A 366 -19.93 -19.99 12.03
N SER A 367 -18.67 -19.91 11.60
CA SER A 367 -18.14 -18.91 10.68
C SER A 367 -19.11 -18.60 9.52
N PRO A 368 -19.28 -17.34 9.09
CA PRO A 368 -20.09 -16.95 7.94
C PRO A 368 -19.80 -17.77 6.67
N TYR A 369 -18.58 -18.24 6.53
CA TYR A 369 -18.17 -19.15 5.44
C TYR A 369 -18.91 -20.48 5.45
N SER A 370 -19.31 -20.99 6.60
CA SER A 370 -20.06 -22.25 6.70
C SER A 370 -21.51 -22.10 6.26
N GLU A 371 -22.13 -20.94 6.47
CA GLU A 371 -23.50 -20.66 6.02
C GLU A 371 -23.59 -20.43 4.52
N ALA A 372 -22.64 -19.69 3.94
CA ALA A 372 -22.58 -19.50 2.49
C ALA A 372 -22.29 -20.80 1.73
N ALA A 373 -21.46 -21.70 2.30
CA ALA A 373 -21.25 -23.03 1.76
C ALA A 373 -22.46 -23.94 1.89
N GLN A 374 -23.28 -23.74 2.92
CA GLN A 374 -24.51 -24.52 3.16
C GLN A 374 -25.62 -24.25 2.15
N SER A 375 -25.70 -23.04 1.62
CA SER A 375 -26.78 -22.66 0.70
C SER A 375 -26.61 -23.21 -0.72
N ARG A 376 -25.38 -23.64 -1.09
CA ARG A 376 -25.04 -24.03 -2.46
C ARG A 376 -25.03 -25.53 -2.75
N SER A 377 -24.99 -26.40 -1.75
CA SER A 377 -25.13 -27.86 -1.97
C SER A 377 -25.57 -28.56 -0.70
N ASP A 378 -26.44 -29.52 -0.83
CA ASP A 378 -26.85 -30.45 0.23
C ASP A 378 -25.70 -31.38 0.65
N VAL A 379 -24.54 -31.25 0.03
CA VAL A 379 -23.36 -32.10 0.26
C VAL A 379 -22.30 -31.29 1.02
N TRP A 380 -22.14 -31.59 2.29
CA TRP A 380 -21.04 -31.09 3.10
C TRP A 380 -19.70 -31.64 2.61
N ARG A 381 -18.74 -30.74 2.38
CA ARG A 381 -17.38 -31.14 2.01
C ARG A 381 -16.50 -31.26 3.25
N ALA A 382 -15.60 -32.21 3.24
CA ALA A 382 -14.55 -32.30 4.26
C ALA A 382 -13.71 -31.02 4.30
N TRP A 383 -13.29 -30.59 5.50
CA TRP A 383 -12.50 -29.37 5.68
C TRP A 383 -11.33 -29.61 6.66
N PRO A 384 -10.16 -29.01 6.43
CA PRO A 384 -9.78 -28.36 5.18
C PRO A 384 -9.43 -29.37 4.10
N THR A 385 -9.32 -28.91 2.85
CA THR A 385 -8.75 -29.69 1.76
C THR A 385 -7.36 -29.12 1.42
N ASN A 386 -6.45 -29.99 0.99
CA ASN A 386 -5.14 -29.56 0.52
C ASN A 386 -5.21 -29.08 -0.93
N TYR A 387 -4.24 -28.25 -1.34
CA TYR A 387 -4.13 -27.73 -2.69
C TYR A 387 -4.12 -28.87 -3.73
N GLY A 388 -4.87 -28.70 -4.81
CA GLY A 388 -4.98 -29.70 -5.88
C GLY A 388 -5.62 -31.03 -5.47
N GLY A 389 -6.26 -31.11 -4.29
CA GLY A 389 -6.85 -32.35 -3.77
C GLY A 389 -5.82 -33.36 -3.32
N ALA A 390 -4.56 -32.97 -3.14
CA ALA A 390 -3.49 -33.84 -2.65
C ALA A 390 -3.70 -34.25 -1.20
N GLY A 391 -3.42 -35.50 -0.86
CA GLY A 391 -3.47 -36.02 0.51
C GLY A 391 -4.88 -36.10 1.09
N GLY A 392 -4.99 -35.92 2.41
CA GLY A 392 -6.27 -35.99 3.13
C GLY A 392 -6.76 -37.42 3.39
N GLN A 393 -5.88 -38.43 3.24
CA GLN A 393 -6.21 -39.85 3.37
C GLN A 393 -5.89 -40.43 4.76
N GLY A 394 -5.51 -39.59 5.71
CA GLY A 394 -5.19 -40.03 7.07
C GLY A 394 -3.80 -40.68 7.23
N ASN A 395 -2.89 -40.49 6.28
CA ASN A 395 -1.53 -40.97 6.40
C ASN A 395 -0.70 -40.09 7.34
N PRO A 396 0.17 -40.65 8.21
CA PRO A 396 1.09 -39.86 9.01
C PRO A 396 2.05 -39.06 8.13
N MET A 397 2.21 -37.77 8.41
CA MET A 397 3.11 -36.87 7.69
C MET A 397 3.99 -36.10 8.69
N LEU A 398 5.28 -35.97 8.38
CA LEU A 398 6.20 -35.17 9.19
C LEU A 398 5.84 -33.69 9.06
N VAL A 399 5.86 -32.97 10.18
CA VAL A 399 5.44 -31.55 10.25
C VAL A 399 6.26 -30.66 9.32
N TYR A 400 7.57 -30.89 9.18
CA TYR A 400 8.41 -30.14 8.25
C TYR A 400 8.06 -30.43 6.78
N ASP A 401 7.70 -31.68 6.46
CA ASP A 401 7.31 -32.10 5.11
C ASP A 401 5.93 -31.52 4.74
N ALA A 402 5.03 -31.43 5.73
CA ALA A 402 3.74 -30.77 5.58
C ALA A 402 3.87 -29.26 5.36
N LEU A 403 4.76 -28.59 6.10
CA LEU A 403 4.99 -27.15 5.96
C LEU A 403 5.60 -26.80 4.60
N GLN A 404 6.62 -27.54 4.13
CA GLN A 404 7.26 -27.29 2.82
C GLN A 404 6.31 -27.47 1.65
N GLN A 405 5.37 -28.42 1.74
CA GLN A 405 4.34 -28.68 0.74
C GLN A 405 3.05 -27.92 1.01
N SER A 406 3.02 -27.14 2.08
CA SER A 406 1.90 -26.26 2.45
C SER A 406 0.57 -27.00 2.71
N TYR A 407 0.58 -28.18 3.31
CA TYR A 407 -0.62 -28.95 3.64
C TYR A 407 -1.52 -28.19 4.62
N ASN A 408 -2.79 -28.03 4.26
CA ASN A 408 -3.78 -27.35 5.09
C ASN A 408 -4.24 -28.22 6.25
N THR A 409 -4.48 -29.51 5.99
CA THR A 409 -4.94 -30.50 6.97
C THR A 409 -4.04 -30.55 8.19
N VAL A 410 -2.74 -30.78 7.98
CA VAL A 410 -1.75 -30.86 9.04
C VAL A 410 -1.62 -29.55 9.81
N ALA A 411 -1.63 -28.41 9.09
CA ALA A 411 -1.53 -27.10 9.71
C ALA A 411 -2.70 -26.81 10.66
N VAL A 412 -3.93 -27.18 10.27
CA VAL A 412 -5.12 -27.00 11.10
C VAL A 412 -5.05 -27.86 12.37
N TRP A 413 -4.61 -29.13 12.27
CA TRP A 413 -4.41 -29.97 13.46
C TRP A 413 -3.33 -29.41 14.38
N VAL A 414 -2.26 -28.85 13.84
CA VAL A 414 -1.21 -28.20 14.65
C VAL A 414 -1.76 -26.95 15.35
N GLY A 415 -2.54 -26.13 14.63
CA GLY A 415 -3.17 -24.94 15.22
C GLY A 415 -4.19 -25.29 16.32
N ASP A 416 -4.98 -26.35 16.12
CA ASP A 416 -5.94 -26.83 17.11
C ASP A 416 -5.24 -27.28 18.40
N MET A 417 -4.08 -27.93 18.31
CA MET A 417 -3.28 -28.28 19.50
C MET A 417 -2.87 -27.06 20.33
N VAL A 418 -2.64 -25.91 19.72
CA VAL A 418 -2.33 -24.65 20.40
C VAL A 418 -3.57 -24.04 21.01
N GLY A 419 -4.66 -24.05 20.27
CA GLY A 419 -5.94 -23.44 20.63
C GLY A 419 -6.13 -22.03 20.08
N VAL A 420 -7.34 -21.74 19.61
CA VAL A 420 -7.70 -20.53 18.88
C VAL A 420 -7.41 -19.25 19.67
N ASP A 421 -7.73 -19.23 20.97
CA ASP A 421 -7.51 -18.07 21.85
C ASP A 421 -6.02 -17.70 21.94
N TYR A 422 -5.14 -18.70 22.09
CA TYR A 422 -3.69 -18.47 22.14
C TYR A 422 -3.14 -18.00 20.79
N LEU A 423 -3.63 -18.57 19.71
CA LEU A 423 -3.25 -18.15 18.36
C LEU A 423 -3.68 -16.71 18.07
N TYR A 424 -4.91 -16.36 18.45
CA TYR A 424 -5.42 -15.01 18.30
C TYR A 424 -4.57 -13.99 19.06
N ASN A 425 -4.38 -14.20 20.37
CA ASN A 425 -3.59 -13.29 21.20
C ASN A 425 -2.14 -13.17 20.70
N PHE A 426 -1.58 -14.26 20.20
CA PHE A 426 -0.23 -14.22 19.65
C PHE A 426 -0.16 -13.38 18.37
N VAL A 427 -1.06 -13.61 17.43
CA VAL A 427 -1.05 -12.89 16.15
C VAL A 427 -1.47 -11.43 16.33
N HIS A 428 -2.54 -11.19 17.10
CA HIS A 428 -3.09 -9.85 17.28
C HIS A 428 -2.27 -9.01 18.26
N ASP A 429 -2.03 -9.55 19.47
CA ASP A 429 -1.44 -8.74 20.55
C ASP A 429 0.10 -8.79 20.55
N THR A 430 0.70 -9.99 20.32
CA THR A 430 2.16 -10.13 20.36
C THR A 430 2.83 -9.69 19.06
N LEU A 431 2.25 -10.01 17.91
CA LEU A 431 2.78 -9.64 16.58
C LEU A 431 2.11 -8.39 15.99
N GLU A 432 1.27 -7.72 16.76
CA GLU A 432 0.62 -6.44 16.44
C GLU A 432 -0.12 -6.45 15.09
N CYS A 433 -0.71 -7.59 14.71
CA CYS A 433 -1.50 -7.72 13.49
C CYS A 433 -2.92 -7.16 13.70
N SER A 434 -3.03 -5.85 13.79
CA SER A 434 -4.24 -5.11 14.24
C SER A 434 -5.48 -5.26 13.36
N TYR A 435 -5.33 -5.73 12.12
CA TYR A 435 -6.48 -5.98 11.23
C TYR A 435 -7.16 -7.33 11.47
N ILE A 436 -6.59 -8.20 12.31
CA ILE A 436 -7.22 -9.44 12.74
C ILE A 436 -8.28 -9.12 13.79
N SER A 437 -9.54 -9.50 13.53
CA SER A 437 -10.67 -9.16 14.37
C SER A 437 -11.12 -10.36 15.21
N ALA A 438 -11.33 -10.17 16.53
CA ALA A 438 -11.90 -11.22 17.37
C ALA A 438 -13.33 -11.64 16.94
N GLU A 439 -14.08 -10.71 16.36
CA GLU A 439 -15.45 -10.98 15.90
C GLU A 439 -15.48 -11.89 14.67
N ASN A 440 -14.52 -11.72 13.74
CA ASN A 440 -14.58 -12.36 12.44
C ASN A 440 -13.48 -13.41 12.20
N ASP A 441 -12.34 -13.31 12.91
CA ASP A 441 -11.14 -14.06 12.57
C ASP A 441 -10.70 -15.04 13.67
N MET A 442 -11.42 -15.12 14.78
CA MET A 442 -11.09 -16.01 15.89
C MET A 442 -11.50 -17.46 15.61
N ASP A 443 -10.90 -18.04 14.56
CA ASP A 443 -11.13 -19.41 14.09
C ASP A 443 -9.84 -19.95 13.44
N LEU A 444 -9.76 -21.28 13.31
CA LEU A 444 -8.61 -21.96 12.68
C LEU A 444 -8.42 -21.60 11.19
N GLY A 445 -9.49 -21.30 10.48
CA GLY A 445 -9.41 -20.86 9.09
C GLY A 445 -8.60 -19.57 8.93
N PRO A 446 -9.05 -18.44 9.50
CA PRO A 446 -8.32 -17.17 9.47
C PRO A 446 -6.92 -17.24 10.11
N LEU A 447 -6.80 -17.81 11.32
CA LEU A 447 -5.55 -17.76 12.08
C LEU A 447 -4.48 -18.73 11.59
N VAL A 448 -4.85 -19.84 10.96
CA VAL A 448 -3.91 -20.87 10.49
C VAL A 448 -3.72 -20.85 8.98
N LEU A 449 -4.82 -20.75 8.23
CA LEU A 449 -4.80 -20.85 6.77
C LEU A 449 -4.77 -19.50 6.05
N GLY A 450 -4.94 -18.40 6.80
CA GLY A 450 -4.85 -17.06 6.26
C GLY A 450 -6.08 -16.62 5.45
N SER A 451 -7.27 -17.13 5.80
CA SER A 451 -8.55 -16.72 5.22
C SER A 451 -9.24 -15.64 6.07
N GLN A 452 -8.47 -14.64 6.48
CA GLN A 452 -8.94 -13.55 7.34
C GLN A 452 -10.00 -12.69 6.64
N SER A 453 -10.81 -12.01 7.45
CA SER A 453 -11.83 -11.08 6.97
C SER A 453 -11.23 -9.87 6.25
N SER A 454 -10.23 -9.23 6.87
CA SER A 454 -9.46 -8.12 6.28
C SER A 454 -8.06 -8.54 5.83
N GLY A 455 -7.40 -9.43 6.56
CA GLY A 455 -6.04 -9.88 6.30
C GLY A 455 -4.96 -9.10 7.04
N LEU A 456 -3.73 -9.16 6.56
CA LEU A 456 -2.59 -8.40 7.05
C LEU A 456 -2.06 -7.48 5.95
N THR A 457 -1.46 -6.37 6.33
CA THR A 457 -0.64 -5.60 5.39
C THR A 457 0.65 -6.36 5.08
N VAL A 458 1.27 -6.05 3.95
CA VAL A 458 2.57 -6.65 3.59
C VAL A 458 3.64 -6.27 4.63
N VAL A 459 3.56 -5.05 5.18
CA VAL A 459 4.42 -4.59 6.28
C VAL A 459 4.21 -5.43 7.55
N GLN A 460 2.97 -5.68 7.95
CA GLN A 460 2.67 -6.53 9.12
C GLN A 460 3.14 -7.97 8.91
N LEU A 461 2.95 -8.51 7.70
CA LEU A 461 3.41 -9.86 7.38
C LEU A 461 4.94 -9.96 7.48
N ALA A 462 5.69 -9.01 6.89
CA ALA A 462 7.14 -8.96 7.01
C ALA A 462 7.58 -8.78 8.47
N GLY A 463 6.94 -7.86 9.20
CA GLY A 463 7.18 -7.63 10.63
C GLY A 463 7.02 -8.89 11.47
N ALA A 464 5.91 -9.62 11.29
CA ALA A 464 5.67 -10.88 12.01
C ALA A 464 6.78 -11.93 11.75
N TYR A 465 7.34 -11.96 10.55
CA TYR A 465 8.41 -12.89 10.21
C TYR A 465 9.78 -12.51 10.79
N THR A 466 10.00 -11.28 11.27
CA THR A 466 11.28 -10.89 11.92
C THR A 466 11.60 -11.75 13.12
N MET A 467 10.58 -12.24 13.85
CA MET A 467 10.76 -13.11 15.01
C MET A 467 11.53 -14.41 14.70
N PHE A 468 11.54 -14.86 13.44
CA PHE A 468 12.25 -16.10 13.07
C PHE A 468 13.78 -15.95 13.04
N ASN A 469 14.34 -14.74 13.23
CA ASN A 469 15.79 -14.58 13.43
C ASN A 469 16.23 -15.12 14.82
N THR A 470 15.80 -14.44 15.88
CA THR A 470 16.22 -14.75 17.26
C THR A 470 15.07 -15.07 18.20
N GLY A 471 13.86 -15.13 17.69
CA GLY A 471 12.62 -15.25 18.45
C GLY A 471 12.02 -13.92 18.88
N THR A 472 12.69 -12.81 18.58
CA THR A 472 12.28 -11.47 18.99
C THR A 472 11.46 -10.79 17.90
N PHE A 473 10.33 -10.22 18.27
CA PHE A 473 9.54 -9.31 17.44
C PHE A 473 9.75 -7.87 17.91
N THR A 474 9.92 -6.96 16.97
CA THR A 474 9.93 -5.51 17.23
C THR A 474 8.92 -4.83 16.33
N THR A 475 8.15 -3.89 16.89
CA THR A 475 7.14 -3.10 16.16
C THR A 475 7.72 -2.54 14.86
N PRO A 476 7.16 -2.83 13.70
CA PRO A 476 7.56 -2.19 12.43
C PRO A 476 7.38 -0.68 12.50
N HIS A 477 8.39 0.07 12.08
CA HIS A 477 8.38 1.52 12.17
C HIS A 477 9.09 2.19 11.00
N TYR A 478 8.59 3.37 10.59
CA TYR A 478 9.14 4.16 9.48
C TYR A 478 10.17 5.19 9.93
N TYR A 479 10.20 5.55 11.23
CA TYR A 479 11.12 6.53 11.79
C TYR A 479 11.33 6.29 13.29
N THR A 480 12.38 6.88 13.85
CA THR A 480 12.70 6.78 15.28
C THR A 480 12.36 8.05 16.04
N GLU A 481 12.65 9.21 15.47
CA GLU A 481 12.41 10.51 16.11
C GLU A 481 12.19 11.63 15.10
N ILE A 482 11.53 12.69 15.55
CA ILE A 482 11.35 13.94 14.82
C ILE A 482 11.74 15.10 15.71
N THR A 483 12.59 15.98 15.17
CA THR A 483 12.97 17.22 15.87
C THR A 483 12.62 18.44 15.03
N ASP A 484 12.54 19.61 15.67
CA ASP A 484 12.50 20.87 14.96
C ASP A 484 13.89 21.25 14.41
N TYR A 485 13.99 22.37 13.70
CA TYR A 485 15.25 22.89 13.16
C TYR A 485 16.28 23.26 14.23
N GLN A 486 15.87 23.44 15.49
CA GLN A 486 16.72 23.74 16.64
C GLN A 486 17.19 22.46 17.35
N GLY A 487 16.65 21.30 16.99
CA GLY A 487 16.94 20.02 17.61
C GLY A 487 16.05 19.69 18.82
N ASN A 488 14.98 20.45 19.05
CA ASN A 488 14.02 20.08 20.10
C ASN A 488 13.16 18.91 19.61
N MET A 489 12.93 17.92 20.47
CA MET A 489 12.09 16.77 20.18
C MET A 489 10.64 17.17 19.98
N ILE A 490 10.07 16.79 18.86
CA ILE A 490 8.65 16.94 18.53
C ILE A 490 7.91 15.63 18.76
N LEU A 491 8.40 14.54 18.15
CA LEU A 491 7.93 13.17 18.36
C LEU A 491 9.09 12.24 18.65
N ASP A 492 8.93 11.39 19.66
CA ASP A 492 9.85 10.32 20.00
C ASP A 492 9.12 8.99 19.78
N ASN A 493 9.33 8.39 18.63
CA ASN A 493 8.67 7.14 18.24
C ASN A 493 9.21 5.92 19.02
N ASN A 494 10.40 6.05 19.63
CA ASN A 494 10.95 4.98 20.45
C ASN A 494 10.03 4.59 21.63
N LYS A 495 9.08 5.43 22.01
CA LYS A 495 8.06 5.13 23.03
C LYS A 495 7.03 4.09 22.56
N TYR A 496 6.83 3.95 21.25
CA TYR A 496 5.84 3.08 20.63
C TYR A 496 6.47 1.84 20.01
N ILE A 497 7.81 1.83 19.85
CA ILE A 497 8.56 0.68 19.36
C ILE A 497 8.74 -0.31 20.50
N ASN A 498 7.91 -1.36 20.49
CA ASN A 498 7.99 -2.43 21.46
C ASN A 498 8.85 -3.57 20.94
N THR A 499 9.73 -4.09 21.78
CA THR A 499 10.50 -5.29 21.48
C THR A 499 10.12 -6.37 22.48
N THR A 500 9.66 -7.52 21.96
CA THR A 500 9.23 -8.64 22.79
C THR A 500 9.83 -9.96 22.31
N GLN A 501 10.11 -10.87 23.25
CA GLN A 501 10.46 -12.25 22.92
C GLN A 501 9.16 -12.98 22.54
N ALA A 502 8.86 -13.07 21.26
CA ALA A 502 7.63 -13.70 20.77
C ALA A 502 7.68 -15.23 20.87
N ILE A 503 8.83 -15.83 20.56
CA ILE A 503 9.10 -17.26 20.65
C ILE A 503 10.55 -17.47 21.14
N SER A 504 10.89 -18.66 21.60
CA SER A 504 12.28 -18.96 21.97
C SER A 504 13.21 -18.98 20.74
N ALA A 505 14.50 -18.68 20.96
CA ALA A 505 15.51 -18.75 19.91
C ALA A 505 15.63 -20.16 19.29
N ASP A 506 15.44 -21.20 20.12
CA ASP A 506 15.43 -22.59 19.64
C ASP A 506 14.26 -22.85 18.68
N THR A 507 13.09 -22.30 18.99
CA THR A 507 11.91 -22.38 18.12
C THR A 507 12.15 -21.62 16.80
N ALA A 508 12.71 -20.42 16.86
CA ALA A 508 13.07 -19.65 15.66
C ALA A 508 14.03 -20.45 14.75
N TYR A 509 15.07 -21.06 15.34
CA TYR A 509 16.00 -21.92 14.60
C TYR A 509 15.31 -23.12 13.94
N ILE A 510 14.44 -23.82 14.67
CA ILE A 510 13.69 -24.97 14.14
C ILE A 510 12.77 -24.50 12.99
N MET A 511 12.08 -23.40 13.16
CA MET A 511 11.23 -22.83 12.13
C MET A 511 12.01 -22.48 10.85
N ASN A 512 13.19 -21.88 10.99
CA ASN A 512 14.07 -21.62 9.84
C ASN A 512 14.46 -22.90 9.14
N ARG A 513 14.79 -23.97 9.85
CA ARG A 513 15.07 -25.29 9.25
C ARG A 513 13.87 -25.88 8.53
N MET A 514 12.66 -25.68 9.05
CA MET A 514 11.43 -26.12 8.35
C MET A 514 11.16 -25.30 7.11
N MET A 515 11.30 -23.97 7.18
CA MET A 515 11.07 -23.07 6.05
C MET A 515 12.19 -23.14 4.99
N TRP A 516 13.41 -23.54 5.38
CA TRP A 516 14.50 -23.79 4.44
C TRP A 516 14.10 -24.82 3.38
N ASN A 517 13.35 -25.85 3.77
CA ASN A 517 12.88 -26.87 2.85
C ASN A 517 11.93 -26.34 1.76
N VAL A 518 11.26 -25.20 1.99
CA VAL A 518 10.35 -24.58 1.00
C VAL A 518 11.12 -24.15 -0.26
N LEU A 519 12.36 -23.64 -0.08
CA LEU A 519 13.23 -23.18 -1.17
C LEU A 519 14.18 -24.28 -1.71
N HIS A 520 14.61 -25.21 -0.86
CA HIS A 520 15.73 -26.10 -1.15
C HIS A 520 15.35 -27.58 -1.36
N SER A 521 14.16 -27.99 -0.90
CA SER A 521 13.65 -29.35 -1.17
C SER A 521 12.90 -29.39 -2.50
N SER A 522 13.10 -30.47 -3.27
CA SER A 522 12.35 -30.69 -4.53
C SER A 522 10.82 -30.78 -4.33
N LYS A 523 10.35 -30.98 -3.10
CA LYS A 523 8.93 -30.95 -2.73
C LYS A 523 8.46 -29.56 -2.28
N GLY A 524 9.39 -28.62 -2.08
CA GLY A 524 9.07 -27.28 -1.60
C GLY A 524 8.28 -26.46 -2.61
N THR A 525 7.31 -25.68 -2.13
CA THR A 525 6.42 -24.88 -3.00
C THR A 525 7.13 -23.76 -3.76
N ALA A 526 8.35 -23.40 -3.35
CA ALA A 526 9.21 -22.41 -4.02
C ALA A 526 10.62 -22.98 -4.33
N TYR A 527 10.69 -24.28 -4.65
CA TYR A 527 11.96 -24.93 -4.95
C TYR A 527 12.76 -24.19 -6.03
N GLY A 528 14.02 -23.88 -5.73
CA GLY A 528 14.94 -23.21 -6.65
C GLY A 528 14.61 -21.72 -6.90
N LYS A 529 13.79 -21.08 -6.08
CA LYS A 529 13.41 -19.66 -6.18
C LYS A 529 14.09 -18.78 -5.11
N GLY A 530 15.10 -19.30 -4.42
CA GLY A 530 15.93 -18.51 -3.51
C GLY A 530 16.83 -17.51 -4.24
N PRO A 531 17.49 -16.60 -3.49
CA PRO A 531 18.50 -15.69 -4.04
C PRO A 531 19.61 -16.44 -4.78
N ASP A 532 20.20 -15.80 -5.77
CA ASP A 532 21.37 -16.32 -6.46
C ASP A 532 22.58 -16.44 -5.51
N GLY A 533 23.37 -17.50 -5.67
CA GLY A 533 24.58 -17.73 -4.91
C GLY A 533 24.41 -18.58 -3.66
N GLU A 534 25.34 -18.44 -2.71
CA GLU A 534 25.41 -19.25 -1.48
C GLU A 534 24.67 -18.58 -0.27
N MET A 535 23.81 -17.58 -0.51
CA MET A 535 23.10 -16.92 0.58
C MET A 535 22.06 -17.85 1.18
N ASP A 536 22.19 -18.11 2.48
CA ASP A 536 21.16 -18.81 3.24
C ASP A 536 19.85 -18.01 3.18
N SER A 537 18.79 -18.72 2.81
CA SER A 537 17.46 -18.13 2.74
C SER A 537 16.38 -19.14 3.09
N VAL A 538 15.32 -18.63 3.66
CA VAL A 538 14.13 -19.41 4.03
C VAL A 538 12.87 -18.67 3.59
N ALA A 539 11.79 -19.38 3.33
CA ALA A 539 10.58 -18.73 2.88
C ALA A 539 9.32 -19.55 3.14
N LYS A 540 8.19 -18.88 2.95
CA LYS A 540 6.87 -19.50 2.85
C LYS A 540 6.05 -18.83 1.76
N THR A 541 5.40 -19.65 0.94
CA THR A 541 4.42 -19.22 -0.06
C THR A 541 3.01 -19.26 0.48
N GLY A 542 2.15 -18.39 0.00
CA GLY A 542 0.72 -18.39 0.25
C GLY A 542 -0.08 -18.26 -1.04
N THR A 543 -1.28 -18.81 -1.00
CA THR A 543 -2.27 -18.67 -2.06
C THR A 543 -3.63 -18.63 -1.39
N THR A 544 -4.44 -17.65 -1.75
CA THR A 544 -5.80 -17.50 -1.22
C THR A 544 -6.81 -18.33 -2.03
N SER A 545 -8.02 -18.43 -1.50
CA SER A 545 -9.11 -19.10 -2.20
C SER A 545 -9.37 -18.44 -3.55
N ASN A 546 -9.68 -19.26 -4.55
CA ASN A 546 -9.92 -18.82 -5.93
C ASN A 546 -8.71 -18.14 -6.61
N TYR A 547 -7.50 -18.32 -6.06
CA TYR A 547 -6.25 -17.79 -6.62
C TYR A 547 -6.22 -16.26 -6.77
N LYS A 548 -6.97 -15.54 -5.92
CA LYS A 548 -7.02 -14.06 -5.98
C LYS A 548 -5.71 -13.41 -5.56
N ASP A 549 -5.09 -13.94 -4.49
CA ASP A 549 -3.84 -13.41 -3.98
C ASP A 549 -2.77 -14.50 -3.90
N TYR A 550 -1.56 -14.13 -4.30
CA TYR A 550 -0.36 -14.91 -4.10
C TYR A 550 0.55 -14.14 -3.15
N THR A 551 0.92 -14.78 -2.06
CA THR A 551 1.75 -14.18 -1.03
C THR A 551 3.07 -14.91 -0.87
N PHE A 552 4.07 -14.20 -0.42
CA PHE A 552 5.39 -14.73 -0.13
C PHE A 552 5.99 -13.98 1.05
N ALA A 553 6.64 -14.70 1.95
CA ALA A 553 7.48 -14.11 2.97
C ALA A 553 8.80 -14.87 3.01
N GLY A 554 9.90 -14.14 2.86
CA GLY A 554 11.25 -14.69 2.79
C GLY A 554 12.21 -13.97 3.73
N LEU A 555 13.17 -14.72 4.25
CA LEU A 555 14.21 -14.23 5.14
C LEU A 555 15.58 -14.58 4.59
N THR A 556 16.50 -13.67 4.77
CA THR A 556 17.94 -13.85 4.61
C THR A 556 18.61 -13.54 5.95
N PRO A 557 19.92 -13.75 6.12
CA PRO A 557 20.61 -13.29 7.35
C PRO A 557 20.55 -11.78 7.60
N TYR A 558 20.11 -11.00 6.62
CA TYR A 558 20.15 -9.53 6.67
C TYR A 558 18.76 -8.90 6.75
N TYR A 559 17.77 -9.44 6.03
CA TYR A 559 16.48 -8.79 5.83
C TYR A 559 15.34 -9.80 5.80
N VAL A 560 14.16 -9.31 6.14
CA VAL A 560 12.87 -9.96 5.90
C VAL A 560 12.14 -9.21 4.79
N THR A 561 11.59 -9.96 3.81
CA THR A 561 10.80 -9.38 2.73
C THR A 561 9.49 -10.14 2.56
N ALA A 562 8.41 -9.43 2.50
CA ALA A 562 7.10 -9.96 2.14
C ALA A 562 6.58 -9.26 0.88
#